data_16965251be3aaa8b757ac77f8cdc2030
#
_entry.id   16965251be3aaa8b757ac77f8cdc2030
#
_cell.length_a   1.000
_cell.length_b   1.000
_cell.length_c   1.000
_cell.angle_alpha   90.00
_cell.angle_beta   90.00
_cell.angle_gamma   90.00
#
_symmetry.space_group_name_H-M   'P 1'
#
loop_
_entity.id
_entity.type
_entity.pdbx_description
1 polymer ?
#
loop_
_entity_poly.entity_id
_entity_poly.type
_entity_poly.pdbx_seq_one_letter_code
_entity_poly.pdbx_strand_id
1 'polypeptide(L)'
;GYCGLMYVGKPKAGETVVVSAASGPVGTVVGQTAKSEGCRVVGVAGGPEKCNYVVNELGFDACVDYKAGNLEADLKAACPDGIDIYFENVGGAVTRAVAPLLNTGARVPICGFVSAYNATDMASVETPFHVFKALDPVPEHRFFLVTEWQDQHQEITDILASRVASGELKYRETVAEGLENAVDAFKGMLKGQNFGKQLVHIAD
;
A
#
# COMPACT_ATOMS: atom_id res chain seq x y z
N GLY A 1 -6.09 3.61 4.78
CA GLY A 1 -6.23 2.90 3.50
C GLY A 1 -7.49 3.34 2.78
N TYR A 2 -8.65 3.02 3.34
CA TYR A 2 -9.97 3.31 2.74
C TYR A 2 -10.10 4.78 2.31
N CYS A 3 -9.91 5.72 3.23
CA CYS A 3 -10.04 7.15 2.92
C CYS A 3 -9.12 7.61 1.78
N GLY A 4 -7.84 7.23 1.82
CA GLY A 4 -6.87 7.60 0.78
C GLY A 4 -7.27 7.05 -0.59
N LEU A 5 -7.78 5.81 -0.66
CA LEU A 5 -8.26 5.25 -1.91
C LEU A 5 -9.53 5.95 -2.39
N MET A 6 -10.57 6.04 -1.55
CA MET A 6 -11.90 6.51 -1.97
C MET A 6 -11.94 8.02 -2.23
N TYR A 7 -11.26 8.82 -1.42
CA TYR A 7 -11.37 10.29 -1.51
C TYR A 7 -10.23 10.96 -2.29
N VAL A 8 -9.05 10.33 -2.34
CA VAL A 8 -7.91 10.84 -3.12
C VAL A 8 -7.74 10.04 -4.41
N GLY A 9 -7.69 8.71 -4.33
CA GLY A 9 -7.57 7.82 -5.49
C GLY A 9 -8.79 7.84 -6.40
N LYS A 10 -10.00 7.87 -5.83
CA LYS A 10 -11.30 7.89 -6.54
C LYS A 10 -11.38 6.80 -7.61
N PRO A 11 -11.28 5.53 -7.21
CA PRO A 11 -11.21 4.41 -8.15
C PRO A 11 -12.46 4.31 -9.00
N LYS A 12 -12.30 3.85 -10.24
CA LYS A 12 -13.39 3.57 -11.17
C LYS A 12 -13.25 2.15 -11.68
N ALA A 13 -14.36 1.48 -11.91
CA ALA A 13 -14.35 0.13 -12.45
C ALA A 13 -13.55 0.05 -13.76
N GLY A 14 -12.72 -0.99 -13.87
CA GLY A 14 -11.84 -1.20 -15.01
C GLY A 14 -10.47 -0.53 -14.93
N GLU A 15 -10.23 0.37 -13.96
CA GLU A 15 -8.92 0.97 -13.75
C GLU A 15 -7.93 0.00 -13.11
N THR A 16 -6.64 0.21 -13.38
CA THR A 16 -5.54 -0.53 -12.75
C THR A 16 -5.02 0.22 -11.52
N VAL A 17 -5.09 -0.43 -10.37
CA VAL A 17 -4.59 0.08 -9.08
C VAL A 17 -3.36 -0.70 -8.67
N VAL A 18 -2.24 0.00 -8.47
CA VAL A 18 -1.04 -0.58 -7.86
C VAL A 18 -0.93 -0.14 -6.40
N VAL A 19 -0.62 -1.09 -5.51
CA VAL A 19 -0.51 -0.85 -4.06
C VAL A 19 0.84 -1.30 -3.56
N SER A 20 1.66 -0.37 -3.06
CA SER A 20 2.92 -0.72 -2.40
C SER A 20 2.68 -1.19 -0.95
N ALA A 21 3.54 -2.06 -0.43
CA ALA A 21 3.37 -2.78 0.85
C ALA A 21 1.99 -3.49 0.94
N ALA A 22 1.61 -4.20 -0.12
CA ALA A 22 0.28 -4.78 -0.32
C ALA A 22 -0.15 -5.76 0.78
N SER A 23 0.78 -6.49 1.40
CA SER A 23 0.52 -7.43 2.51
C SER A 23 0.43 -6.75 3.88
N GLY A 24 0.69 -5.45 3.96
CA GLY A 24 0.62 -4.67 5.20
C GLY A 24 -0.80 -4.19 5.52
N PRO A 25 -1.03 -3.63 6.72
CA PRO A 25 -2.37 -3.30 7.20
C PRO A 25 -3.09 -2.25 6.33
N VAL A 26 -2.36 -1.32 5.72
CA VAL A 26 -2.94 -0.32 4.81
C VAL A 26 -3.17 -0.94 3.44
N GLY A 27 -2.14 -1.60 2.87
CA GLY A 27 -2.22 -2.18 1.53
C GLY A 27 -3.31 -3.24 1.38
N THR A 28 -3.50 -4.06 2.41
CA THR A 28 -4.57 -5.07 2.49
C THR A 28 -5.96 -4.45 2.33
N VAL A 29 -6.23 -3.35 3.04
CA VAL A 29 -7.52 -2.64 2.95
C VAL A 29 -7.69 -1.98 1.59
N VAL A 30 -6.64 -1.29 1.11
CA VAL A 30 -6.67 -0.58 -0.18
C VAL A 30 -6.99 -1.53 -1.33
N GLY A 31 -6.27 -2.64 -1.43
CA GLY A 31 -6.44 -3.53 -2.57
C GLY A 31 -7.78 -4.25 -2.58
N GLN A 32 -8.25 -4.76 -1.44
CA GLN A 32 -9.56 -5.39 -1.36
C GLN A 32 -10.69 -4.39 -1.61
N THR A 33 -10.56 -3.14 -1.14
CA THR A 33 -11.51 -2.07 -1.47
C THR A 33 -11.48 -1.77 -2.96
N ALA A 34 -10.31 -1.65 -3.59
CA ALA A 34 -10.21 -1.44 -5.04
C ALA A 34 -10.82 -2.59 -5.84
N LYS A 35 -10.68 -3.84 -5.37
CA LYS A 35 -11.36 -5.01 -5.96
C LYS A 35 -12.87 -4.87 -5.90
N SER A 36 -13.43 -4.45 -4.76
CA SER A 36 -14.89 -4.24 -4.64
C SER A 36 -15.42 -3.11 -5.51
N GLU A 37 -14.57 -2.14 -5.87
CA GLU A 37 -14.88 -1.07 -6.84
C GLU A 37 -14.71 -1.52 -8.32
N GLY A 38 -14.39 -2.79 -8.56
CA GLY A 38 -14.25 -3.34 -9.91
C GLY A 38 -12.92 -3.03 -10.61
N CYS A 39 -11.90 -2.68 -9.85
CA CYS A 39 -10.56 -2.41 -10.38
C CYS A 39 -9.75 -3.70 -10.59
N ARG A 40 -8.80 -3.64 -11.53
CA ARG A 40 -7.65 -4.53 -11.55
C ARG A 40 -6.66 -4.09 -10.48
N VAL A 41 -6.22 -5.02 -9.62
CA VAL A 41 -5.35 -4.67 -8.49
C VAL A 41 -4.05 -5.46 -8.54
N VAL A 42 -2.93 -4.74 -8.53
CA VAL A 42 -1.58 -5.31 -8.48
C VAL A 42 -0.90 -4.90 -7.18
N GLY A 43 -0.46 -5.86 -6.41
CA GLY A 43 0.30 -5.63 -5.18
C GLY A 43 1.80 -5.57 -5.43
N VAL A 44 2.52 -4.83 -4.58
CA VAL A 44 3.97 -4.95 -4.45
C VAL A 44 4.27 -5.36 -3.01
N ALA A 45 4.92 -6.52 -2.82
CA ALA A 45 5.25 -7.07 -1.52
C ALA A 45 6.65 -7.69 -1.52
N GLY A 46 7.16 -8.09 -0.36
CA GLY A 46 8.52 -8.64 -0.27
C GLY A 46 8.53 -10.13 0.08
N GLY A 47 8.90 -10.93 -0.88
CA GLY A 47 9.02 -12.38 -0.79
C GLY A 47 7.79 -13.13 -1.31
N PRO A 48 7.99 -14.38 -1.77
CA PRO A 48 6.95 -15.16 -2.43
C PRO A 48 5.77 -15.48 -1.51
N GLU A 49 6.01 -15.68 -0.22
CA GLU A 49 4.93 -15.96 0.75
C GLU A 49 3.93 -14.82 0.84
N LYS A 50 4.43 -13.56 0.92
CA LYS A 50 3.57 -12.37 0.97
C LYS A 50 2.84 -12.15 -0.35
N CYS A 51 3.52 -12.38 -1.48
CA CYS A 51 2.88 -12.28 -2.79
C CYS A 51 1.79 -13.33 -2.97
N ASN A 52 2.03 -14.58 -2.56
CA ASN A 52 1.01 -15.64 -2.59
C ASN A 52 -0.21 -15.30 -1.73
N TYR A 53 0.00 -14.77 -0.54
CA TYR A 53 -1.08 -14.30 0.32
C TYR A 53 -1.92 -13.20 -0.35
N VAL A 54 -1.25 -12.19 -0.90
CA VAL A 54 -1.91 -11.07 -1.57
C VAL A 54 -2.79 -11.53 -2.73
N VAL A 55 -2.31 -12.48 -3.54
CA VAL A 55 -3.08 -13.00 -4.68
C VAL A 55 -4.15 -13.99 -4.22
N ASN A 56 -3.76 -15.03 -3.47
CA ASN A 56 -4.64 -16.18 -3.23
C ASN A 56 -5.64 -15.95 -2.09
N GLU A 57 -5.32 -15.11 -1.11
CA GLU A 57 -6.19 -14.87 0.03
C GLU A 57 -6.89 -13.50 -0.03
N LEU A 58 -6.19 -12.44 -0.49
CA LEU A 58 -6.76 -11.10 -0.61
C LEU A 58 -7.44 -10.84 -1.96
N GLY A 59 -7.25 -11.73 -2.95
CA GLY A 59 -7.91 -11.67 -4.25
C GLY A 59 -7.37 -10.58 -5.21
N PHE A 60 -6.12 -10.15 -5.04
CA PHE A 60 -5.47 -9.27 -6.01
C PHE A 60 -5.22 -10.05 -7.33
N ASP A 61 -5.21 -9.35 -8.45
CA ASP A 61 -5.00 -9.96 -9.77
C ASP A 61 -3.55 -10.39 -10.00
N ALA A 62 -2.59 -9.69 -9.36
CA ALA A 62 -1.17 -10.03 -9.37
C ALA A 62 -0.46 -9.44 -8.15
N CYS A 63 0.74 -9.96 -7.86
CA CYS A 63 1.65 -9.35 -6.90
C CYS A 63 3.09 -9.47 -7.38
N VAL A 64 3.81 -8.36 -7.33
CA VAL A 64 5.22 -8.28 -7.71
C VAL A 64 6.09 -8.36 -6.45
N ASP A 65 7.04 -9.29 -6.45
CA ASP A 65 8.04 -9.42 -5.39
C ASP A 65 9.21 -8.46 -5.64
N TYR A 66 9.26 -7.35 -4.89
CA TYR A 66 10.35 -6.37 -5.05
C TYR A 66 11.74 -6.92 -4.67
N LYS A 67 11.81 -8.09 -4.01
CA LYS A 67 13.06 -8.75 -3.63
C LYS A 67 13.58 -9.71 -4.69
N ALA A 68 12.80 -10.04 -5.72
CA ALA A 68 13.19 -10.96 -6.78
C ALA A 68 14.23 -10.38 -7.76
N GLY A 69 14.49 -9.08 -7.72
CA GLY A 69 15.53 -8.42 -8.52
C GLY A 69 15.09 -7.92 -9.90
N ASN A 70 13.82 -8.11 -10.29
CA ASN A 70 13.28 -7.72 -11.60
C ASN A 70 12.09 -6.74 -11.48
N LEU A 71 12.05 -5.91 -10.44
CA LEU A 71 10.88 -5.09 -10.07
C LEU A 71 10.26 -4.32 -11.25
N GLU A 72 11.05 -3.64 -12.07
CA GLU A 72 10.57 -2.83 -13.20
C GLU A 72 9.94 -3.69 -14.29
N ALA A 73 10.60 -4.79 -14.67
CA ALA A 73 10.10 -5.71 -15.69
C ALA A 73 8.83 -6.43 -15.23
N ASP A 74 8.80 -6.88 -13.98
CA ASP A 74 7.67 -7.59 -13.40
C ASP A 74 6.45 -6.65 -13.22
N LEU A 75 6.66 -5.40 -12.80
CA LEU A 75 5.59 -4.39 -12.76
C LEU A 75 5.03 -4.09 -14.15
N LYS A 76 5.89 -3.92 -15.15
CA LYS A 76 5.46 -3.69 -16.54
C LYS A 76 4.63 -4.87 -17.06
N ALA A 77 5.04 -6.09 -16.77
CA ALA A 77 4.29 -7.29 -17.16
C ALA A 77 2.95 -7.43 -16.42
N ALA A 78 2.90 -7.03 -15.14
CA ALA A 78 1.69 -7.07 -14.33
C ALA A 78 0.67 -5.96 -14.69
N CYS A 79 1.15 -4.85 -15.27
CA CYS A 79 0.34 -3.68 -15.64
C CYS A 79 0.45 -3.38 -17.14
N PRO A 80 -0.03 -4.27 -18.04
CA PRO A 80 0.14 -4.11 -19.49
C PRO A 80 -0.55 -2.85 -20.05
N ASP A 81 -1.63 -2.39 -19.42
CA ASP A 81 -2.41 -1.21 -19.80
C ASP A 81 -2.02 0.05 -19.02
N GLY A 82 -0.88 0.01 -18.28
CA GLY A 82 -0.43 1.09 -17.42
C GLY A 82 -1.11 1.10 -16.06
N ILE A 83 -0.94 2.21 -15.33
CA ILE A 83 -1.39 2.36 -13.93
C ILE A 83 -2.22 3.64 -13.82
N ASP A 84 -3.48 3.51 -13.38
CA ASP A 84 -4.39 4.64 -13.19
C ASP A 84 -4.34 5.18 -11.76
N ILE A 85 -4.09 4.31 -10.79
CA ILE A 85 -3.94 4.69 -9.39
C ILE A 85 -2.72 3.98 -8.79
N TYR A 86 -1.82 4.75 -8.20
CA TYR A 86 -0.74 4.20 -7.38
C TYR A 86 -0.89 4.60 -5.93
N PHE A 87 -1.22 3.65 -5.07
CA PHE A 87 -1.31 3.90 -3.63
C PHE A 87 0.06 3.75 -2.98
N GLU A 88 0.64 4.88 -2.59
CA GLU A 88 2.02 4.98 -2.15
C GLU A 88 2.17 4.83 -0.63
N ASN A 89 2.92 3.79 -0.20
CA ASN A 89 3.27 3.54 1.20
C ASN A 89 4.78 3.46 1.44
N VAL A 90 5.60 3.27 0.40
CA VAL A 90 6.99 2.81 0.53
C VAL A 90 8.03 3.85 0.11
N GLY A 91 7.86 4.48 -1.04
CA GLY A 91 8.88 5.36 -1.62
C GLY A 91 10.02 4.62 -2.34
N GLY A 92 11.09 5.34 -2.66
CA GLY A 92 12.35 4.80 -3.16
C GLY A 92 12.24 4.01 -4.46
N ALA A 93 12.82 2.81 -4.50
CA ALA A 93 12.88 1.99 -5.71
C ALA A 93 11.49 1.62 -6.26
N VAL A 94 10.50 1.40 -5.39
CA VAL A 94 9.14 1.06 -5.83
C VAL A 94 8.49 2.24 -6.55
N THR A 95 8.59 3.45 -5.99
CA THR A 95 8.09 4.67 -6.63
C THR A 95 8.74 4.89 -8.00
N ARG A 96 10.06 4.73 -8.10
CA ARG A 96 10.79 4.87 -9.38
C ARG A 96 10.37 3.84 -10.43
N ALA A 97 10.11 2.61 -10.01
CA ALA A 97 9.67 1.54 -10.92
C ALA A 97 8.22 1.75 -11.40
N VAL A 98 7.35 2.31 -10.56
CA VAL A 98 5.95 2.62 -10.90
C VAL A 98 5.84 3.85 -11.80
N ALA A 99 6.63 4.89 -11.53
CA ALA A 99 6.51 6.21 -12.17
C ALA A 99 6.40 6.17 -13.72
N PRO A 100 7.24 5.42 -14.46
CA PRO A 100 7.16 5.37 -15.92
C PRO A 100 5.94 4.59 -16.47
N LEU A 101 5.20 3.91 -15.60
CA LEU A 101 4.01 3.11 -15.98
C LEU A 101 2.70 3.86 -15.69
N LEU A 102 2.75 5.06 -15.12
CA LEU A 102 1.56 5.85 -14.81
C LEU A 102 0.89 6.36 -16.08
N ASN A 103 -0.40 6.15 -16.19
CA ASN A 103 -1.23 6.66 -17.26
C ASN A 103 -1.39 8.18 -17.16
N THR A 104 -1.67 8.83 -18.29
CA THR A 104 -2.08 10.25 -18.29
C THR A 104 -3.33 10.42 -17.42
N GLY A 105 -3.27 11.34 -16.45
CA GLY A 105 -4.35 11.54 -15.49
C GLY A 105 -4.34 10.56 -14.33
N ALA A 106 -3.26 9.77 -14.14
CA ALA A 106 -3.10 8.91 -12.97
C ALA A 106 -3.13 9.71 -11.66
N ARG A 107 -3.64 9.07 -10.63
CA ARG A 107 -3.78 9.62 -9.28
C ARG A 107 -2.92 8.85 -8.29
N VAL A 108 -2.17 9.59 -7.46
CA VAL A 108 -1.26 8.99 -6.49
C VAL A 108 -1.58 9.47 -5.07
N PRO A 109 -2.45 8.75 -4.34
CA PRO A 109 -2.58 8.94 -2.90
C PRO A 109 -1.28 8.56 -2.19
N ILE A 110 -0.61 9.53 -1.58
CA ILE A 110 0.62 9.30 -0.80
C ILE A 110 0.22 9.16 0.66
N CYS A 111 0.22 7.91 1.16
CA CYS A 111 -0.06 7.59 2.56
C CYS A 111 1.21 7.68 3.42
N GLY A 112 2.36 7.38 2.81
CA GLY A 112 3.67 7.41 3.45
C GLY A 112 4.76 6.95 2.52
N PHE A 113 6.00 6.98 2.99
CA PHE A 113 7.18 6.50 2.27
C PHE A 113 8.17 5.90 3.26
N VAL A 114 7.78 4.73 3.81
CA VAL A 114 8.46 4.06 4.93
C VAL A 114 9.94 3.76 4.66
N SER A 115 10.36 3.65 3.41
CA SER A 115 11.77 3.46 3.04
C SER A 115 12.68 4.62 3.49
N ALA A 116 12.11 5.81 3.70
CA ALA A 116 12.82 6.99 4.14
C ALA A 116 12.89 7.17 5.67
N TYR A 117 12.11 6.41 6.45
CA TYR A 117 11.97 6.66 7.88
C TYR A 117 13.25 6.41 8.71
N ASN A 118 14.20 5.66 8.17
CA ASN A 118 15.52 5.45 8.80
C ASN A 118 16.60 6.40 8.29
N ALA A 119 16.26 7.36 7.43
CA ALA A 119 17.22 8.33 6.93
C ALA A 119 17.66 9.27 8.05
N THR A 120 18.97 9.47 8.16
CA THR A 120 19.56 10.41 9.14
C THR A 120 19.52 11.86 8.66
N ASP A 121 19.41 12.06 7.35
CA ASP A 121 19.25 13.37 6.72
C ASP A 121 18.10 13.32 5.70
N MET A 122 16.96 13.85 6.09
CA MET A 122 15.78 13.89 5.23
C MET A 122 15.94 14.82 4.01
N ALA A 123 16.85 15.79 4.07
CA ALA A 123 17.07 16.71 2.94
C ALA A 123 17.76 16.02 1.75
N SER A 124 18.50 14.93 2.01
CA SER A 124 19.15 14.12 0.98
C SER A 124 18.25 12.99 0.41
N VAL A 125 17.05 12.80 0.97
CA VAL A 125 16.15 11.71 0.54
C VAL A 125 15.34 12.14 -0.68
N GLU A 126 15.41 11.33 -1.73
CA GLU A 126 14.46 11.43 -2.83
C GLU A 126 13.08 10.93 -2.38
N THR A 127 12.15 11.84 -2.24
CA THR A 127 10.77 11.51 -1.86
C THR A 127 9.91 11.21 -3.09
N PRO A 128 8.74 10.57 -2.93
CA PRO A 128 7.77 10.39 -4.03
C PRO A 128 7.41 11.70 -4.75
N PHE A 129 7.37 12.81 -4.03
CA PHE A 129 7.10 14.14 -4.62
C PHE A 129 8.16 14.56 -5.64
N HIS A 130 9.44 14.27 -5.39
CA HIS A 130 10.52 14.59 -6.34
C HIS A 130 10.37 13.74 -7.61
N VAL A 131 10.07 12.45 -7.46
CA VAL A 131 9.89 11.54 -8.59
C VAL A 131 8.70 11.97 -9.45
N PHE A 132 7.52 12.18 -8.87
CA PHE A 132 6.32 12.52 -9.64
C PHE A 132 6.38 13.90 -10.29
N LYS A 133 6.99 14.89 -9.63
CA LYS A 133 7.18 16.23 -10.22
C LYS A 133 8.11 16.26 -11.44
N ALA A 134 8.96 15.25 -11.58
CA ALA A 134 9.88 15.14 -12.72
C ALA A 134 9.23 14.48 -13.96
N LEU A 135 8.00 13.98 -13.85
CA LEU A 135 7.26 13.36 -14.95
C LEU A 135 6.55 14.42 -15.82
N ASP A 136 6.35 14.07 -17.09
CA ASP A 136 5.55 14.86 -18.03
C ASP A 136 4.61 13.91 -18.80
N PRO A 137 3.30 14.00 -18.62
CA PRO A 137 2.59 14.89 -17.68
C PRO A 137 2.79 14.49 -16.21
N VAL A 138 2.76 15.49 -15.32
CA VAL A 138 2.81 15.25 -13.86
C VAL A 138 1.51 14.60 -13.42
N PRO A 139 1.54 13.43 -12.71
CA PRO A 139 0.33 12.83 -12.19
C PRO A 139 -0.28 13.66 -11.05
N GLU A 140 -1.59 13.53 -10.85
CA GLU A 140 -2.23 14.09 -9.66
C GLU A 140 -1.71 13.34 -8.43
N HIS A 141 -0.93 13.98 -7.58
CA HIS A 141 -0.37 13.35 -6.39
C HIS A 141 -0.57 14.20 -5.14
N ARG A 142 -0.97 13.55 -4.05
CA ARG A 142 -1.32 14.22 -2.81
C ARG A 142 -0.98 13.37 -1.59
N PHE A 143 -0.25 13.94 -0.65
CA PHE A 143 -0.16 13.42 0.71
C PHE A 143 -1.47 13.69 1.46
N PHE A 144 -1.89 12.76 2.30
CA PHE A 144 -3.09 12.90 3.11
C PHE A 144 -2.88 12.35 4.52
N LEU A 145 -3.64 12.87 5.45
CA LEU A 145 -3.76 12.34 6.80
C LEU A 145 -5.19 11.85 7.04
N VAL A 146 -5.33 10.75 7.76
CA VAL A 146 -6.65 10.17 8.07
C VAL A 146 -7.53 11.14 8.87
N THR A 147 -6.92 12.06 9.61
CA THR A 147 -7.60 13.11 10.37
C THR A 147 -8.39 14.11 9.51
N GLU A 148 -8.13 14.18 8.20
CA GLU A 148 -8.91 15.01 7.28
C GLU A 148 -10.39 14.56 7.17
N TRP A 149 -10.67 13.30 7.52
CA TRP A 149 -12.02 12.70 7.49
C TRP A 149 -12.51 12.33 8.89
N GLN A 150 -12.13 13.10 9.90
CA GLN A 150 -12.47 12.80 11.29
C GLN A 150 -13.99 12.81 11.52
N ASP A 151 -14.72 13.69 10.84
CA ASP A 151 -16.18 13.78 10.93
C ASP A 151 -16.90 12.55 10.36
N GLN A 152 -16.23 11.78 9.47
CA GLN A 152 -16.75 10.55 8.87
C GLN A 152 -16.18 9.28 9.53
N HIS A 153 -15.40 9.44 10.59
CA HIS A 153 -14.66 8.33 11.21
C HIS A 153 -15.58 7.17 11.63
N GLN A 154 -16.72 7.48 12.24
CA GLN A 154 -17.66 6.44 12.70
C GLN A 154 -18.25 5.67 11.51
N GLU A 155 -18.74 6.36 10.51
CA GLU A 155 -19.30 5.76 9.29
C GLU A 155 -18.29 4.84 8.60
N ILE A 156 -17.06 5.33 8.42
CA ILE A 156 -15.98 4.55 7.77
C ILE A 156 -15.62 3.32 8.60
N THR A 157 -15.60 3.46 9.93
CA THR A 157 -15.32 2.35 10.84
C THR A 157 -16.42 1.29 10.74
N ASP A 158 -17.69 1.69 10.69
CA ASP A 158 -18.83 0.77 10.58
C ASP A 158 -18.81 0.02 9.24
N ILE A 159 -18.47 0.70 8.13
CA ILE A 159 -18.29 0.08 6.82
C ILE A 159 -17.19 -1.00 6.88
N LEU A 160 -16.02 -0.67 7.41
CA LEU A 160 -14.90 -1.61 7.48
C LEU A 160 -15.17 -2.76 8.45
N ALA A 161 -15.78 -2.50 9.60
CA ALA A 161 -16.19 -3.52 10.57
C ALA A 161 -17.19 -4.51 9.97
N SER A 162 -18.17 -4.01 9.22
CA SER A 162 -19.13 -4.85 8.51
C SER A 162 -18.46 -5.75 7.49
N ARG A 163 -17.51 -5.24 6.70
CA ARG A 163 -16.76 -6.02 5.72
C ARG A 163 -15.85 -7.07 6.35
N VAL A 164 -15.28 -6.77 7.53
CA VAL A 164 -14.52 -7.77 8.32
C VAL A 164 -15.47 -8.85 8.84
N ALA A 165 -16.58 -8.47 9.42
CA ALA A 165 -17.55 -9.42 9.97
C ALA A 165 -18.16 -10.36 8.92
N SER A 166 -18.36 -9.87 7.69
CA SER A 166 -18.85 -10.69 6.57
C SER A 166 -17.75 -11.56 5.92
N GLY A 167 -16.47 -11.35 6.24
CA GLY A 167 -15.34 -12.01 5.61
C GLY A 167 -14.95 -11.43 4.24
N GLU A 168 -15.60 -10.34 3.80
CA GLU A 168 -15.24 -9.63 2.58
C GLU A 168 -13.86 -8.95 2.70
N LEU A 169 -13.56 -8.38 3.87
CA LEU A 169 -12.27 -7.80 4.18
C LEU A 169 -11.46 -8.73 5.08
N LYS A 170 -10.44 -9.33 4.53
CA LYS A 170 -9.50 -10.20 5.24
C LYS A 170 -8.30 -9.40 5.72
N TYR A 171 -7.73 -9.78 6.86
CA TYR A 171 -6.52 -9.20 7.38
C TYR A 171 -5.66 -10.24 8.11
N ARG A 172 -4.41 -9.92 8.35
CA ARG A 172 -3.49 -10.76 9.10
C ARG A 172 -2.70 -9.92 10.09
N GLU A 173 -2.37 -10.54 11.24
CA GLU A 173 -1.63 -9.89 12.31
C GLU A 173 -0.42 -10.73 12.68
N THR A 174 0.65 -10.07 13.10
CA THR A 174 1.80 -10.65 13.76
C THR A 174 1.83 -10.08 15.17
N VAL A 175 1.73 -10.95 16.18
CA VAL A 175 1.68 -10.53 17.59
C VAL A 175 3.00 -10.89 18.26
N ALA A 176 3.63 -9.92 18.89
CA ALA A 176 4.74 -10.13 19.83
C ALA A 176 4.19 -10.10 21.25
N GLU A 177 4.63 -11.03 22.09
CA GLU A 177 4.18 -11.13 23.48
C GLU A 177 5.08 -10.31 24.40
N GLY A 178 4.49 -9.49 25.28
CA GLY A 178 5.15 -8.69 26.27
C GLY A 178 5.69 -7.34 25.77
N LEU A 179 5.58 -6.32 26.62
CA LEU A 179 6.05 -4.97 26.32
C LEU A 179 7.57 -4.91 26.06
N GLU A 180 8.33 -5.78 26.68
CA GLU A 180 9.79 -5.91 26.52
C GLU A 180 10.19 -6.24 25.09
N ASN A 181 9.31 -6.88 24.31
CA ASN A 181 9.55 -7.24 22.90
C ASN A 181 9.10 -6.15 21.91
N ALA A 182 8.52 -5.04 22.38
CA ALA A 182 7.99 -3.99 21.51
C ALA A 182 9.06 -3.35 20.61
N VAL A 183 10.26 -3.12 21.14
CA VAL A 183 11.37 -2.51 20.39
C VAL A 183 11.85 -3.44 19.27
N ASP A 184 11.97 -4.72 19.54
CA ASP A 184 12.43 -5.70 18.54
C ASP A 184 11.35 -5.97 17.49
N ALA A 185 10.08 -6.02 17.88
CA ALA A 185 8.93 -6.07 16.97
C ALA A 185 8.90 -4.85 16.03
N PHE A 186 9.13 -3.64 16.55
CA PHE A 186 9.19 -2.43 15.77
C PHE A 186 10.37 -2.43 14.78
N LYS A 187 11.57 -2.81 15.24
CA LYS A 187 12.74 -2.97 14.34
C LYS A 187 12.51 -4.01 13.25
N GLY A 188 11.87 -5.13 13.61
CA GLY A 188 11.49 -6.19 12.68
C GLY A 188 10.50 -5.68 11.63
N MET A 189 9.50 -4.90 12.04
CA MET A 189 8.53 -4.28 11.14
C MET A 189 9.21 -3.36 10.12
N LEU A 190 10.16 -2.52 10.52
CA LEU A 190 10.91 -1.65 9.60
C LEU A 190 11.79 -2.43 8.62
N LYS A 191 12.13 -3.69 8.92
CA LYS A 191 12.83 -4.62 8.02
C LYS A 191 11.89 -5.51 7.19
N GLY A 192 10.57 -5.33 7.34
CA GLY A 192 9.55 -6.13 6.66
C GLY A 192 9.49 -7.59 7.12
N GLN A 193 9.87 -7.88 8.36
CA GLN A 193 9.85 -9.24 8.94
C GLN A 193 8.44 -9.65 9.39
N ASN A 194 7.60 -8.71 9.77
CA ASN A 194 6.21 -8.97 10.12
C ASN A 194 5.37 -9.36 8.90
N PHE A 195 4.26 -10.01 9.17
CA PHE A 195 3.24 -10.33 8.17
C PHE A 195 1.90 -9.70 8.59
N GLY A 196 1.33 -8.84 7.74
CA GLY A 196 0.16 -8.04 8.10
C GLY A 196 0.47 -6.93 9.11
N LYS A 197 -0.43 -6.72 10.06
CA LYS A 197 -0.30 -5.72 11.12
C LYS A 197 0.60 -6.25 12.25
N GLN A 198 1.66 -5.51 12.59
CA GLN A 198 2.44 -5.81 13.80
C GLN A 198 1.71 -5.29 15.04
N LEU A 199 1.49 -6.16 16.00
CA LEU A 199 0.93 -5.86 17.31
C LEU A 199 1.90 -6.30 18.41
N VAL A 200 1.71 -5.74 19.61
CA VAL A 200 2.36 -6.19 20.83
C VAL A 200 1.26 -6.40 21.88
N HIS A 201 1.14 -7.63 22.37
CA HIS A 201 0.22 -7.98 23.43
C HIS A 201 0.90 -7.66 24.77
N ILE A 202 0.33 -6.77 25.56
CA ILE A 202 0.94 -6.26 26.79
C ILE A 202 0.23 -6.70 28.07
N ALA A 203 -1.04 -7.01 27.98
CA ALA A 203 -1.87 -7.52 29.09
C ALA A 203 -3.19 -8.08 28.54
N ASP A 204 -3.79 -9.00 29.28
CA ASP A 204 -5.16 -9.48 29.07
C ASP A 204 -6.19 -8.47 29.60
#